data_694d9ae56adfa9168eb0e38e652568b8
#
_entry.id   694d9ae56adfa9168eb0e38e652568b8
#
_cell.length_a   1.000
_cell.length_b   1.000
_cell.length_c   1.000
_cell.angle_alpha   90.00
_cell.angle_beta   90.00
_cell.angle_gamma   90.00
#
_symmetry.space_group_name_H-M   'P 1'
#
loop_
_entity.id
_entity.type
_entity.pdbx_description
1 polymer ?
#
loop_
_entity_poly.entity_id
_entity_poly.type
_entity_poly.pdbx_seq_one_letter_code
_entity_poly.pdbx_strand_id
1 'polypeptide(L)'
;MQTGKYQAVTYDFWNTLIAETTNSLDRRRALWTKILFENNIEITQQQLDDAFAEGWNHFDTNWRNNIQSTLEGVVSAALTKLPSTIPSNIKDQLIDAYLEASESTPRSLLPDVKQTLKQLKEMNLRLAVICDVGTIPSSRLRLWLEDLNVYEFFD
;
A
#
# COMPACT_ATOMS: atom_id res chain seq x y z
N MET A 1 36.51 0.30 -22.05
CA MET A 1 35.23 -0.20 -21.53
C MET A 1 34.12 0.36 -22.39
N GLN A 2 33.30 -0.49 -23.02
CA GLN A 2 32.10 0.01 -23.74
C GLN A 2 31.18 0.63 -22.69
N THR A 3 30.96 1.95 -22.79
CA THR A 3 29.91 2.62 -22.03
C THR A 3 28.59 1.99 -22.41
N GLY A 4 27.95 1.32 -21.47
CA GLY A 4 26.66 0.67 -21.71
C GLY A 4 25.63 1.67 -22.23
N LYS A 5 24.71 1.20 -23.07
CA LYS A 5 23.65 2.01 -23.68
C LYS A 5 22.75 2.70 -22.63
N TYR A 6 22.70 2.16 -21.43
CA TYR A 6 21.84 2.63 -20.33
C TYR A 6 22.69 3.17 -19.18
N GLN A 7 22.18 4.19 -18.49
CA GLN A 7 22.83 4.84 -17.34
C GLN A 7 22.02 4.63 -16.04
N ALA A 8 20.78 4.23 -16.16
CA ALA A 8 19.89 4.02 -15.03
C ALA A 8 18.87 2.91 -15.33
N VAL A 9 18.35 2.31 -14.28
CA VAL A 9 17.22 1.37 -14.29
C VAL A 9 16.20 1.85 -13.29
N THR A 10 14.94 1.84 -13.67
CA THR A 10 13.82 2.10 -12.76
C THR A 10 13.01 0.84 -12.56
N TYR A 11 12.53 0.65 -11.34
CA TYR A 11 11.71 -0.48 -10.95
C TYR A 11 10.32 -0.01 -10.50
N ASP A 12 9.31 -0.76 -10.86
CA ASP A 12 8.06 -0.76 -10.10
C ASP A 12 8.30 -1.44 -8.74
N PHE A 13 7.40 -1.21 -7.80
CA PHE A 13 7.54 -1.66 -6.42
C PHE A 13 6.79 -2.97 -6.14
N TRP A 14 5.45 -2.94 -6.34
CA TRP A 14 4.58 -4.04 -5.98
C TRP A 14 4.70 -5.20 -6.98
N ASN A 15 4.85 -6.42 -6.47
CA ASN A 15 5.04 -7.63 -7.29
C ASN A 15 6.21 -7.56 -8.29
N THR A 16 7.09 -6.57 -8.11
CA THR A 16 8.33 -6.39 -8.88
C THR A 16 9.54 -6.47 -7.95
N LEU A 17 9.58 -5.69 -6.89
CA LEU A 17 10.62 -5.73 -5.86
C LEU A 17 10.17 -6.54 -4.64
N ILE A 18 8.96 -6.29 -4.18
CA ILE A 18 8.40 -6.95 -2.99
C ILE A 18 7.00 -7.52 -3.26
N ALA A 19 6.65 -8.53 -2.46
CA ALA A 19 5.30 -9.05 -2.37
C ALA A 19 4.84 -9.13 -0.91
N GLU A 20 3.53 -8.96 -0.71
CA GLU A 20 2.90 -9.29 0.57
C GLU A 20 2.79 -10.81 0.70
N THR A 21 3.12 -11.34 1.88
CA THR A 21 3.03 -12.78 2.16
C THR A 21 1.66 -13.19 2.70
N THR A 22 0.84 -12.22 3.08
CA THR A 22 -0.54 -12.42 3.55
C THR A 22 -1.45 -11.33 2.96
N ASN A 23 -2.76 -11.54 3.04
CA ASN A 23 -3.73 -10.60 2.49
C ASN A 23 -3.99 -9.44 3.46
N SER A 24 -3.51 -8.25 3.13
CA SER A 24 -3.77 -7.03 3.92
C SER A 24 -5.25 -6.63 3.95
N LEU A 25 -6.05 -7.01 2.94
CA LEU A 25 -7.48 -6.72 2.90
C LEU A 25 -8.24 -7.46 4.01
N ASP A 26 -7.93 -8.74 4.23
CA ASP A 26 -8.59 -9.52 5.30
C ASP A 26 -8.26 -8.94 6.68
N ARG A 27 -7.04 -8.47 6.85
CA ARG A 27 -6.62 -7.79 8.08
C ARG A 27 -7.34 -6.46 8.28
N ARG A 28 -7.50 -5.65 7.23
CA ARG A 28 -8.28 -4.40 7.28
C ARG A 28 -9.73 -4.69 7.69
N ARG A 29 -10.36 -5.68 7.08
CA ARG A 29 -11.74 -6.11 7.41
C ARG A 29 -11.84 -6.51 8.88
N ALA A 30 -10.93 -7.33 9.37
CA ALA A 30 -10.92 -7.77 10.77
C ALA A 30 -10.80 -6.61 11.75
N LEU A 31 -9.89 -5.66 11.49
CA LEU A 31 -9.71 -4.47 12.34
C LEU A 31 -10.95 -3.57 12.31
N TRP A 32 -11.53 -3.31 11.15
CA TRP A 32 -12.75 -2.51 11.04
C TRP A 32 -13.93 -3.16 11.75
N THR A 33 -14.14 -4.47 11.57
CA THR A 33 -15.18 -5.22 12.29
C THR A 33 -15.00 -5.09 13.78
N LYS A 34 -13.77 -5.25 14.30
CA LYS A 34 -13.46 -5.11 15.72
C LYS A 34 -13.79 -3.71 16.24
N ILE A 35 -13.30 -2.65 15.57
CA ILE A 35 -13.54 -1.26 15.98
C ILE A 35 -15.04 -0.94 16.02
N LEU A 36 -15.79 -1.32 14.99
CA LEU A 36 -17.21 -1.06 14.91
C LEU A 36 -17.97 -1.81 16.00
N PHE A 37 -17.64 -3.08 16.24
CA PHE A 37 -18.24 -3.89 17.30
C PHE A 37 -17.96 -3.31 18.70
N GLU A 38 -16.72 -2.94 18.99
CA GLU A 38 -16.33 -2.36 20.30
C GLU A 38 -17.01 -1.01 20.58
N ASN A 39 -17.47 -0.32 19.54
CA ASN A 39 -18.19 0.94 19.63
C ASN A 39 -19.72 0.78 19.48
N ASN A 40 -20.26 -0.44 19.57
CA ASN A 40 -21.67 -0.76 19.42
C ASN A 40 -22.29 -0.26 18.09
N ILE A 41 -21.51 -0.28 17.02
CA ILE A 41 -21.97 0.07 15.69
C ILE A 41 -22.23 -1.23 14.93
N GLU A 42 -23.51 -1.54 14.76
CA GLU A 42 -23.94 -2.73 14.06
C GLU A 42 -23.87 -2.51 12.55
N ILE A 43 -23.15 -3.39 11.87
CA ILE A 43 -23.11 -3.46 10.40
C ILE A 43 -23.26 -4.92 9.94
N THR A 44 -23.80 -5.09 8.76
CA THR A 44 -23.82 -6.40 8.10
C THR A 44 -22.50 -6.68 7.40
N GLN A 45 -22.19 -7.95 7.14
CA GLN A 45 -21.04 -8.33 6.30
C GLN A 45 -21.16 -7.68 4.91
N GLN A 46 -22.35 -7.60 4.32
CA GLN A 46 -22.57 -6.97 3.03
C GLN A 46 -22.19 -5.48 3.05
N GLN A 47 -22.55 -4.74 4.09
CA GLN A 47 -22.16 -3.32 4.23
C GLN A 47 -20.66 -3.16 4.32
N LEU A 48 -19.97 -4.05 5.03
CA LEU A 48 -18.52 -4.05 5.10
C LEU A 48 -17.89 -4.33 3.73
N ASP A 49 -18.39 -5.32 3.00
CA ASP A 49 -17.92 -5.69 1.67
C ASP A 49 -18.15 -4.55 0.68
N ASP A 50 -19.32 -3.92 0.70
CA ASP A 50 -19.64 -2.76 -0.13
C ASP A 50 -18.74 -1.56 0.19
N ALA A 51 -18.39 -1.36 1.46
CA ALA A 51 -17.47 -0.30 1.87
C ALA A 51 -16.08 -0.51 1.26
N PHE A 52 -15.51 -1.70 1.38
CA PHE A 52 -14.19 -1.98 0.79
C PHE A 52 -14.22 -1.96 -0.73
N ALA A 53 -15.31 -2.41 -1.36
CA ALA A 53 -15.50 -2.33 -2.80
C ALA A 53 -15.56 -0.86 -3.29
N GLU A 54 -16.24 0.02 -2.55
CA GLU A 54 -16.31 1.45 -2.90
C GLU A 54 -14.96 2.15 -2.74
N GLY A 55 -14.23 1.86 -1.67
CA GLY A 55 -12.85 2.36 -1.50
C GLY A 55 -11.95 1.95 -2.66
N TRP A 56 -12.03 0.69 -3.08
CA TRP A 56 -11.29 0.21 -4.24
C TRP A 56 -11.74 0.89 -5.55
N ASN A 57 -13.03 1.05 -5.76
CA ASN A 57 -13.59 1.71 -6.93
C ASN A 57 -13.12 3.17 -7.03
N HIS A 58 -13.07 3.88 -5.90
CA HIS A 58 -12.51 5.24 -5.83
C HIS A 58 -11.05 5.26 -6.27
N PHE A 59 -10.24 4.34 -5.75
CA PHE A 59 -8.82 4.20 -6.13
C PHE A 59 -8.68 3.90 -7.63
N ASP A 60 -9.35 2.87 -8.15
CA ASP A 60 -9.25 2.45 -9.55
C ASP A 60 -9.71 3.56 -10.52
N THR A 61 -10.80 4.27 -10.16
CA THR A 61 -11.28 5.41 -10.94
C THR A 61 -10.27 6.54 -11.02
N ASN A 62 -9.66 6.91 -9.91
CA ASN A 62 -8.61 7.93 -9.87
C ASN A 62 -7.38 7.48 -10.66
N TRP A 63 -6.95 6.24 -10.47
CA TRP A 63 -5.80 5.68 -11.18
C TRP A 63 -6.00 5.72 -12.70
N ARG A 64 -7.17 5.32 -13.20
CA ARG A 64 -7.50 5.37 -14.64
C ARG A 64 -7.52 6.79 -15.20
N ASN A 65 -7.76 7.79 -14.36
CA ASN A 65 -7.81 9.20 -14.74
C ASN A 65 -6.49 9.93 -14.44
N ASN A 66 -5.41 9.22 -14.06
CA ASN A 66 -4.12 9.78 -13.64
C ASN A 66 -4.26 10.79 -12.48
N ILE A 67 -5.18 10.52 -11.55
CA ILE A 67 -5.38 11.30 -10.33
C ILE A 67 -4.77 10.52 -9.17
N GLN A 68 -3.89 11.17 -8.40
CA GLN A 68 -3.30 10.53 -7.21
C GLN A 68 -4.39 10.32 -6.15
N SER A 69 -4.56 9.08 -5.71
CA SER A 69 -5.39 8.75 -4.56
C SER A 69 -4.65 8.99 -3.25
N THR A 70 -5.40 9.33 -2.21
CA THR A 70 -4.90 9.40 -0.83
C THR A 70 -5.58 8.35 0.03
N LEU A 71 -4.95 8.00 1.14
CA LEU A 71 -5.53 7.09 2.14
C LEU A 71 -6.90 7.62 2.61
N GLU A 72 -6.95 8.90 2.98
CA GLU A 72 -8.17 9.56 3.47
C GLU A 72 -9.27 9.54 2.40
N GLY A 73 -8.93 9.75 1.14
CA GLY A 73 -9.89 9.71 0.02
C GLY A 73 -10.51 8.32 -0.15
N VAL A 74 -9.69 7.28 -0.14
CA VAL A 74 -10.14 5.88 -0.26
C VAL A 74 -11.00 5.47 0.93
N VAL A 75 -10.56 5.77 2.15
CA VAL A 75 -11.34 5.44 3.36
C VAL A 75 -12.62 6.26 3.43
N SER A 76 -12.58 7.55 3.08
CA SER A 76 -13.79 8.38 3.03
C SER A 76 -14.83 7.84 2.04
N ALA A 77 -14.39 7.38 0.87
CA ALA A 77 -15.27 6.73 -0.10
C ALA A 77 -15.89 5.44 0.49
N ALA A 78 -15.08 4.59 1.12
CA ALA A 78 -15.55 3.38 1.79
C ALA A 78 -16.60 3.69 2.87
N LEU A 79 -16.37 4.71 3.68
CA LEU A 79 -17.28 5.13 4.77
C LEU A 79 -18.65 5.59 4.26
N THR A 80 -18.81 5.97 2.99
CA THR A 80 -20.11 6.32 2.41
C THR A 80 -21.10 5.15 2.38
N LYS A 81 -20.61 3.92 2.43
CA LYS A 81 -21.42 2.70 2.43
C LYS A 81 -21.77 2.23 3.85
N LEU A 82 -21.22 2.85 4.86
CA LEU A 82 -21.52 2.58 6.26
C LEU A 82 -22.54 3.57 6.81
N PRO A 83 -23.19 3.28 7.97
CA PRO A 83 -24.15 4.20 8.58
C PRO A 83 -23.58 5.61 8.78
N SER A 84 -24.32 6.64 8.38
CA SER A 84 -23.91 8.05 8.53
C SER A 84 -23.77 8.50 10.00
N THR A 85 -24.32 7.72 10.91
CA THR A 85 -24.29 7.94 12.38
C THR A 85 -22.93 7.63 13.02
N ILE A 86 -21.96 7.09 12.26
CA ILE A 86 -20.62 6.79 12.80
C ILE A 86 -19.95 8.09 13.25
N PRO A 87 -19.56 8.22 14.54
CA PRO A 87 -18.89 9.41 15.06
C PRO A 87 -17.54 9.67 14.37
N SER A 88 -17.12 10.94 14.30
CA SER A 88 -15.86 11.32 13.65
C SER A 88 -14.63 10.62 14.24
N ASN A 89 -14.56 10.53 15.57
CA ASN A 89 -13.46 9.83 16.25
C ASN A 89 -13.37 8.35 15.90
N ILE A 90 -14.49 7.71 15.55
CA ILE A 90 -14.47 6.31 15.07
C ILE A 90 -14.02 6.25 13.61
N LYS A 91 -14.42 7.23 12.78
CA LYS A 91 -13.90 7.34 11.40
C LYS A 91 -12.38 7.49 11.39
N ASP A 92 -11.83 8.29 12.29
CA ASP A 92 -10.37 8.45 12.44
C ASP A 92 -9.70 7.12 12.82
N GLN A 93 -10.28 6.36 13.77
CA GLN A 93 -9.80 5.03 14.12
C GLN A 93 -9.83 4.04 12.92
N LEU A 94 -10.85 4.13 12.07
CA LEU A 94 -10.94 3.29 10.87
C LEU A 94 -9.87 3.64 9.83
N ILE A 95 -9.51 4.92 9.69
CA ILE A 95 -8.41 5.37 8.85
C ILE A 95 -7.08 4.81 9.38
N ASP A 96 -6.81 5.00 10.67
CA ASP A 96 -5.59 4.50 11.32
C ASP A 96 -5.47 2.98 11.19
N ALA A 97 -6.56 2.25 11.43
CA ALA A 97 -6.60 0.79 11.29
C ALA A 97 -6.37 0.31 9.85
N TYR A 98 -6.82 1.07 8.86
CA TYR A 98 -6.55 0.76 7.45
C TYR A 98 -5.05 0.83 7.14
N LEU A 99 -4.37 1.85 7.66
CA LEU A 99 -2.92 2.00 7.52
C LEU A 99 -2.16 0.93 8.32
N GLU A 100 -2.53 0.73 9.59
CA GLU A 100 -1.94 -0.29 10.48
C GLU A 100 -1.98 -1.68 9.85
N ALA A 101 -3.11 -2.05 9.26
CA ALA A 101 -3.24 -3.34 8.58
C ALA A 101 -2.20 -3.52 7.47
N SER A 102 -1.92 -2.45 6.73
CA SER A 102 -0.90 -2.45 5.68
C SER A 102 0.52 -2.52 6.27
N GLU A 103 0.79 -1.77 7.33
CA GLU A 103 2.10 -1.72 7.98
C GLU A 103 2.49 -3.06 8.59
N SER A 104 1.55 -3.72 9.23
CA SER A 104 1.76 -4.99 9.94
C SER A 104 1.67 -6.23 9.04
N THR A 105 1.37 -6.07 7.75
CA THR A 105 1.37 -7.18 6.79
C THR A 105 2.81 -7.57 6.44
N PRO A 106 3.22 -8.83 6.67
CA PRO A 106 4.57 -9.27 6.34
C PRO A 106 4.86 -9.18 4.84
N ARG A 107 6.09 -8.79 4.53
CA ARG A 107 6.57 -8.63 3.15
C ARG A 107 7.90 -9.31 2.97
N SER A 108 8.16 -9.72 1.73
CA SER A 108 9.45 -10.27 1.35
C SER A 108 9.89 -9.72 -0.01
N LEU A 109 11.19 -9.71 -0.25
CA LEU A 109 11.70 -9.51 -1.60
C LEU A 109 11.26 -10.66 -2.48
N LEU A 110 10.97 -10.35 -3.73
CA LEU A 110 10.83 -11.38 -4.75
C LEU A 110 12.19 -12.09 -4.99
N PRO A 111 12.19 -13.32 -5.51
CA PRO A 111 13.41 -14.04 -5.80
C PRO A 111 14.40 -13.20 -6.62
N ASP A 112 15.67 -13.34 -6.29
CA ASP A 112 16.81 -12.74 -6.99
C ASP A 112 16.87 -11.19 -7.00
N VAL A 113 15.90 -10.46 -6.40
CA VAL A 113 15.88 -9.00 -6.37
C VAL A 113 17.16 -8.43 -5.81
N LYS A 114 17.55 -8.83 -4.60
CA LYS A 114 18.76 -8.30 -3.95
C LYS A 114 20.03 -8.55 -4.76
N GLN A 115 20.15 -9.74 -5.35
CA GLN A 115 21.29 -10.10 -6.19
C GLN A 115 21.30 -9.26 -7.47
N THR A 116 20.16 -9.06 -8.10
CA THR A 116 20.04 -8.25 -9.33
C THR A 116 20.41 -6.79 -9.06
N LEU A 117 19.87 -6.18 -7.98
CA LEU A 117 20.21 -4.80 -7.60
C LEU A 117 21.71 -4.65 -7.39
N LYS A 118 22.36 -5.59 -6.68
CA LYS A 118 23.80 -5.58 -6.47
C LYS A 118 24.58 -5.63 -7.79
N GLN A 119 24.23 -6.53 -8.69
CA GLN A 119 24.88 -6.66 -9.99
C GLN A 119 24.76 -5.38 -10.84
N LEU A 120 23.61 -4.74 -10.82
CA LEU A 120 23.41 -3.48 -11.57
C LEU A 120 24.22 -2.33 -10.99
N LYS A 121 24.38 -2.23 -9.66
CA LYS A 121 25.29 -1.26 -9.03
C LYS A 121 26.75 -1.55 -9.38
N GLU A 122 27.17 -2.81 -9.44
CA GLU A 122 28.51 -3.19 -9.90
C GLU A 122 28.78 -2.78 -11.36
N MET A 123 27.71 -2.67 -12.18
CA MET A 123 27.77 -2.12 -13.54
C MET A 123 27.75 -0.57 -13.57
N ASN A 124 27.79 0.10 -12.41
CA ASN A 124 27.70 1.55 -12.26
C ASN A 124 26.39 2.16 -12.79
N LEU A 125 25.27 1.43 -12.73
CA LEU A 125 23.96 1.95 -13.08
C LEU A 125 23.33 2.65 -11.87
N ARG A 126 22.62 3.75 -12.11
CA ARG A 126 21.74 4.37 -11.12
C ARG A 126 20.45 3.61 -11.04
N LEU A 127 19.93 3.40 -9.83
CA LEU A 127 18.70 2.66 -9.62
C LEU A 127 17.67 3.55 -8.92
N ALA A 128 16.43 3.49 -9.37
CA ALA A 128 15.32 4.23 -8.77
C ALA A 128 14.04 3.40 -8.76
N VAL A 129 13.11 3.78 -7.89
CA VAL A 129 11.76 3.20 -7.86
C VAL A 129 10.77 4.20 -8.46
N ILE A 130 9.91 3.74 -9.34
CA ILE A 130 8.73 4.46 -9.82
C ILE A 130 7.52 3.64 -9.42
N CYS A 131 6.71 4.18 -8.51
CA CYS A 131 5.57 3.48 -7.94
C CYS A 131 4.39 4.43 -7.78
N ASP A 132 3.20 3.98 -8.19
CA ASP A 132 1.97 4.59 -7.71
C ASP A 132 1.77 4.16 -6.25
N VAL A 133 1.95 5.08 -5.34
CA VAL A 133 1.90 4.78 -3.91
C VAL A 133 0.48 4.50 -3.41
N GLY A 134 -0.54 4.86 -4.19
CA GLY A 134 -1.94 4.59 -3.87
C GLY A 134 -2.31 5.09 -2.46
N THR A 135 -2.64 4.15 -1.58
CA THR A 135 -3.04 4.42 -0.20
C THR A 135 -1.88 4.36 0.80
N ILE A 136 -0.67 4.02 0.35
CA ILE A 136 0.51 3.89 1.22
C ILE A 136 1.48 5.02 0.89
N PRO A 137 1.87 5.88 1.84
CA PRO A 137 2.78 6.97 1.57
C PRO A 137 4.19 6.48 1.21
N SER A 138 4.88 7.20 0.32
CA SER A 138 6.22 6.82 -0.16
C SER A 138 7.27 6.71 0.97
N SER A 139 7.09 7.47 2.06
CA SER A 139 7.93 7.35 3.25
C SER A 139 7.88 5.94 3.85
N ARG A 140 6.71 5.30 3.82
CA ARG A 140 6.55 3.93 4.32
C ARG A 140 7.23 2.90 3.40
N LEU A 141 7.14 3.10 2.08
CA LEU A 141 7.83 2.21 1.12
C LEU A 141 9.35 2.24 1.34
N ARG A 142 9.92 3.42 1.66
CA ARG A 142 11.36 3.56 1.98
C ARG A 142 11.75 2.76 3.21
N LEU A 143 10.97 2.84 4.29
CA LEU A 143 11.21 2.05 5.51
C LEU A 143 11.18 0.54 5.23
N TRP A 144 10.27 0.07 4.39
CA TRP A 144 10.24 -1.35 4.01
C TRP A 144 11.48 -1.77 3.19
N LEU A 145 11.99 -0.91 2.31
CA LEU A 145 13.24 -1.20 1.60
C LEU A 145 14.44 -1.22 2.56
N GLU A 146 14.44 -0.37 3.61
CA GLU A 146 15.43 -0.38 4.69
C GLU A 146 15.36 -1.69 5.48
N ASP A 147 14.19 -2.08 5.96
CA ASP A 147 13.96 -3.32 6.71
C ASP A 147 14.39 -4.57 5.92
N LEU A 148 14.20 -4.53 4.60
CA LEU A 148 14.61 -5.60 3.68
C LEU A 148 16.08 -5.51 3.25
N ASN A 149 16.82 -4.51 3.75
CA ASN A 149 18.24 -4.26 3.45
C ASN A 149 18.53 -4.16 1.94
N VAL A 150 17.74 -3.35 1.25
CA VAL A 150 17.91 -3.04 -0.18
C VAL A 150 17.78 -1.54 -0.50
N TYR A 151 17.43 -0.70 0.48
CA TYR A 151 17.28 0.74 0.26
C TYR A 151 18.59 1.38 -0.24
N GLU A 152 19.72 0.92 0.26
CA GLU A 152 21.06 1.40 -0.08
C GLU A 152 21.45 1.28 -1.57
N PHE A 153 20.72 0.44 -2.33
CA PHE A 153 20.97 0.29 -3.77
C PHE A 153 20.34 1.41 -4.60
N PHE A 154 19.38 2.15 -4.05
CA PHE A 154 18.65 3.19 -4.78
C PHE A 154 19.30 4.58 -4.57
N ASP A 155 19.29 5.40 -5.64
CA ASP A 155 19.90 6.74 -5.70
C ASP A 155 18.94 7.86 -5.28
#